data_885d82a09accbf956f8dae6de0130896
#
_entry.id   885d82a09accbf956f8dae6de0130896
#
_cell.length_a   1.000
_cell.length_b   1.000
_cell.length_c   1.000
_cell.angle_alpha   90.00
_cell.angle_beta   90.00
_cell.angle_gamma   90.00
#
_symmetry.space_group_name_H-M   'P 1'
#
loop_
_entity.id
_entity.type
_entity.pdbx_description
1 polymer ?
#
loop_
_entity_poly.entity_id
_entity_poly.type
_entity_poly.pdbx_seq_one_letter_code
_entity_poly.pdbx_strand_id
1 'polypeptide(L)'
;MAFSTGNNTYRENARKIAKLSFAVGVYRPPSEGGSASLLLRITENCPWNKCTFCEMYKGQPFVYRSVEDIKADIDTVKAISDELTAISGKMGQSGRITREVGMAILRADPSLNDNYCFITVFNWLHSGGKTAFLQDADSMIMRPHEIIEVLKHLRGTLKTLTRVTSYTRSKTLFQRKLEELKAVREAGLDRLHVGLETGDDELLNVVRKGVTSAEQIDGGKKAITAGFQLSEYWMPGLGGIERWRQHAENTARILTAINPNYIRSRPFVPRCGTPIFEDYEQGRLNLSSPHERLEELRVMIEGLNVTSRVCFDHQMNSWTNRHGGLLFHQDYEGYKFPEEKQFVLELIREGLSIDESRHIDVKDLIAMESL
;
A
#
# COMPACT_ATOMS: atom_id res chain seq x y z
N MET A 1 -14.60 -40.94 25.85
CA MET A 1 -13.51 -40.36 26.65
C MET A 1 -12.22 -40.23 25.81
N ALA A 2 -12.18 -39.37 24.79
CA ALA A 2 -10.98 -39.16 23.94
C ALA A 2 -10.72 -37.68 23.56
N PHE A 3 -11.35 -36.75 24.31
CA PHE A 3 -11.25 -35.32 23.99
C PHE A 3 -10.24 -34.53 24.88
N SER A 4 -9.62 -35.15 25.89
CA SER A 4 -8.79 -34.42 26.86
C SER A 4 -7.29 -34.43 26.59
N THR A 5 -6.77 -35.33 25.79
CA THR A 5 -5.34 -35.46 25.50
C THR A 5 -4.84 -34.51 24.41
N GLY A 6 -5.72 -34.08 23.46
CA GLY A 6 -5.34 -33.17 22.37
C GLY A 6 -5.04 -31.73 22.80
N ASN A 7 -5.71 -31.27 23.86
CA ASN A 7 -5.57 -29.85 24.31
C ASN A 7 -4.21 -29.56 24.96
N ASN A 8 -3.50 -30.57 25.44
CA ASN A 8 -2.20 -30.39 26.11
C ASN A 8 -1.02 -30.43 25.12
N THR A 9 -1.22 -31.07 23.97
CA THR A 9 -0.15 -31.34 23.00
C THR A 9 0.40 -30.06 22.34
N TYR A 10 -0.44 -29.03 22.16
CA TYR A 10 -0.06 -27.78 21.50
C TYR A 10 0.12 -26.61 22.48
N ARG A 11 -0.18 -26.82 23.76
CA ARG A 11 -0.16 -25.77 24.80
C ARG A 11 1.22 -25.15 24.99
N GLU A 12 2.28 -25.96 24.91
CA GLU A 12 3.65 -25.45 25.03
C GLU A 12 4.01 -24.53 23.85
N ASN A 13 3.71 -24.95 22.61
CA ASN A 13 3.93 -24.13 21.42
C ASN A 13 3.10 -22.83 21.47
N ALA A 14 1.82 -22.91 21.85
CA ALA A 14 0.94 -21.74 21.99
C ALA A 14 1.47 -20.75 23.02
N ARG A 15 1.94 -21.22 24.19
CA ARG A 15 2.55 -20.39 25.23
C ARG A 15 3.88 -19.73 24.78
N LYS A 16 4.67 -20.40 23.94
CA LYS A 16 5.86 -19.77 23.34
C LYS A 16 5.45 -18.64 22.42
N ILE A 17 4.50 -18.89 21.49
CA ILE A 17 4.00 -17.87 20.58
C ILE A 17 3.43 -16.67 21.35
N ALA A 18 2.66 -16.89 22.41
CA ALA A 18 2.03 -15.83 23.19
C ALA A 18 3.03 -14.84 23.83
N LYS A 19 4.30 -15.24 24.00
CA LYS A 19 5.37 -14.40 24.54
C LYS A 19 6.14 -13.63 23.46
N LEU A 20 5.91 -13.93 22.20
CA LEU A 20 6.61 -13.33 21.07
C LEU A 20 5.83 -12.11 20.56
N SER A 21 6.54 -11.02 20.36
CA SER A 21 5.98 -9.78 19.79
C SER A 21 7.00 -9.09 18.92
N PHE A 22 6.52 -8.40 17.88
CA PHE A 22 7.31 -7.58 17.00
C PHE A 22 6.52 -6.34 16.55
N ALA A 23 7.20 -5.32 16.05
CA ALA A 23 6.58 -4.09 15.65
C ALA A 23 5.84 -4.24 14.31
N VAL A 24 4.55 -3.91 14.30
CA VAL A 24 3.71 -3.90 13.11
C VAL A 24 3.04 -2.54 13.00
N GLY A 25 3.08 -1.93 11.81
CA GLY A 25 2.34 -0.72 11.48
C GLY A 25 0.92 -1.04 11.01
N VAL A 26 0.09 0.00 10.91
CA VAL A 26 -1.32 -0.13 10.50
C VAL A 26 -1.46 -0.10 8.99
N TYR A 27 -0.71 0.77 8.32
CA TYR A 27 -0.95 1.12 6.92
C TYR A 27 -0.21 0.22 5.94
N ARG A 28 -0.92 -0.16 4.88
CA ARG A 28 -0.41 -0.95 3.74
C ARG A 28 -1.22 -0.65 2.49
N PRO A 29 -0.66 -0.84 1.28
CA PRO A 29 -1.44 -0.69 0.05
C PRO A 29 -2.42 -1.88 -0.11
N PRO A 30 -3.56 -1.69 -0.81
CA PRO A 30 -4.51 -2.78 -1.08
C PRO A 30 -3.84 -4.00 -1.71
N SER A 31 -2.91 -3.81 -2.65
CA SER A 31 -2.17 -4.90 -3.32
C SER A 31 -1.27 -5.73 -2.40
N GLU A 32 -0.98 -5.24 -1.20
CA GLU A 32 -0.28 -5.95 -0.12
C GLU A 32 -1.23 -6.24 1.05
N GLY A 33 -2.54 -6.10 0.79
CA GLY A 33 -3.60 -6.21 1.80
C GLY A 33 -3.98 -7.62 2.16
N GLY A 34 -4.98 -7.68 3.02
CA GLY A 34 -5.48 -8.93 3.56
C GLY A 34 -4.39 -9.64 4.36
N SER A 35 -4.26 -10.90 4.10
CA SER A 35 -3.31 -11.78 4.78
C SER A 35 -2.09 -12.14 3.92
N ALA A 36 -1.98 -11.57 2.72
CA ALA A 36 -1.01 -12.03 1.72
C ALA A 36 0.43 -11.64 2.02
N SER A 37 0.66 -10.46 2.58
CA SER A 37 2.01 -9.95 2.87
C SER A 37 2.30 -9.93 4.36
N LEU A 38 3.50 -10.37 4.73
CA LEU A 38 4.05 -10.15 6.06
C LEU A 38 4.30 -8.65 6.25
N LEU A 39 3.79 -8.08 7.32
CA LEU A 39 3.98 -6.68 7.65
C LEU A 39 5.15 -6.53 8.61
N LEU A 40 6.18 -5.78 8.22
CA LEU A 40 7.38 -5.50 9.04
C LEU A 40 7.61 -4.00 9.12
N ARG A 41 7.59 -3.45 10.31
CA ARG A 41 7.81 -2.03 10.55
C ARG A 41 9.29 -1.71 10.62
N ILE A 42 9.84 -1.00 9.63
CA ILE A 42 11.27 -0.68 9.58
C ILE A 42 11.58 0.80 9.87
N THR A 43 10.62 1.67 9.71
CA THR A 43 10.61 3.03 10.26
C THR A 43 9.27 3.27 10.96
N GLU A 44 9.14 4.33 11.75
CA GLU A 44 7.88 4.69 12.36
C GLU A 44 7.40 6.03 11.83
N ASN A 45 6.15 6.04 11.37
CA ASN A 45 5.46 7.23 10.89
C ASN A 45 6.06 7.84 9.60
N CYS A 46 5.76 9.09 9.31
CA CYS A 46 6.18 9.76 8.07
C CYS A 46 7.28 10.80 8.33
N PRO A 47 8.44 10.73 7.66
CA PRO A 47 9.53 11.67 7.87
C PRO A 47 9.20 13.10 7.40
N TRP A 48 8.20 13.26 6.53
CA TRP A 48 7.75 14.56 6.04
C TRP A 48 6.57 15.11 6.84
N ASN A 49 5.49 14.36 6.94
CA ASN A 49 4.28 14.60 7.73
C ASN A 49 3.64 16.00 7.60
N LYS A 50 3.86 16.71 6.47
CA LYS A 50 3.36 18.06 6.21
C LYS A 50 2.24 18.13 5.16
N CYS A 51 1.95 17.02 4.46
CA CYS A 51 0.90 17.01 3.43
C CYS A 51 -0.45 17.38 4.04
N THR A 52 -1.16 18.35 3.42
CA THR A 52 -2.40 18.90 3.99
C THR A 52 -3.57 17.92 3.93
N PHE A 53 -3.52 16.94 3.02
CA PHE A 53 -4.56 15.93 2.81
C PHE A 53 -4.40 14.65 3.65
N CYS A 54 -3.22 14.43 4.25
CA CYS A 54 -2.89 13.16 4.90
C CYS A 54 -3.15 13.26 6.41
N GLU A 55 -3.98 12.34 6.94
CA GLU A 55 -4.27 12.20 8.36
C GLU A 55 -3.38 11.17 9.07
N MET A 56 -2.81 10.20 8.30
CA MET A 56 -2.27 8.93 8.79
C MET A 56 -1.29 9.04 9.96
N TYR A 57 -0.45 10.07 9.96
CA TYR A 57 0.61 10.20 10.97
C TYR A 57 0.62 11.57 11.65
N LYS A 58 -0.47 12.35 11.53
CA LYS A 58 -0.55 13.68 12.15
C LYS A 58 -0.33 13.59 13.66
N GLY A 59 0.50 14.50 14.18
CA GLY A 59 0.85 14.52 15.60
C GLY A 59 1.82 13.41 16.06
N GLN A 60 2.22 12.51 15.18
CA GLN A 60 3.16 11.42 15.49
C GLN A 60 4.57 11.79 15.03
N PRO A 61 5.59 11.70 15.91
CA PRO A 61 6.98 11.93 15.53
C PRO A 61 7.47 10.80 14.62
N PHE A 62 8.34 11.14 13.66
CA PHE A 62 9.08 10.16 12.88
C PHE A 62 10.19 9.55 13.72
N VAL A 63 10.37 8.22 13.62
CA VAL A 63 11.44 7.49 14.31
C VAL A 63 12.17 6.57 13.33
N TYR A 64 13.50 6.63 13.35
CA TYR A 64 14.35 5.58 12.79
C TYR A 64 14.41 4.41 13.77
N ARG A 65 14.10 3.21 13.30
CA ARG A 65 14.34 1.99 14.08
C ARG A 65 15.79 1.50 13.87
N SER A 66 16.37 0.93 14.90
CA SER A 66 17.72 0.33 14.78
C SER A 66 17.70 -0.92 13.89
N VAL A 67 18.81 -1.22 13.23
CA VAL A 67 18.96 -2.45 12.43
C VAL A 67 18.79 -3.68 13.31
N GLU A 68 19.30 -3.61 14.55
CA GLU A 68 19.23 -4.67 15.55
C GLU A 68 17.78 -4.98 15.93
N ASP A 69 16.97 -3.97 16.22
CA ASP A 69 15.54 -4.15 16.55
C ASP A 69 14.76 -4.75 15.39
N ILE A 70 15.02 -4.28 14.16
CA ILE A 70 14.35 -4.79 12.97
C ILE A 70 14.72 -6.26 12.72
N LYS A 71 16.00 -6.63 12.91
CA LYS A 71 16.47 -8.02 12.79
C LYS A 71 15.84 -8.90 13.87
N ALA A 72 15.74 -8.41 15.10
CA ALA A 72 15.06 -9.12 16.19
C ALA A 72 13.57 -9.37 15.87
N ASP A 73 12.89 -8.41 15.24
CA ASP A 73 11.51 -8.60 14.77
C ASP A 73 11.42 -9.71 13.69
N ILE A 74 12.35 -9.71 12.73
CA ILE A 74 12.42 -10.75 11.70
C ILE A 74 12.65 -12.13 12.31
N ASP A 75 13.55 -12.23 13.30
CA ASP A 75 13.83 -13.48 14.01
C ASP A 75 12.61 -13.92 14.84
N THR A 76 11.86 -12.98 15.40
CA THR A 76 10.59 -13.25 16.10
C THR A 76 9.53 -13.82 15.14
N VAL A 77 9.38 -13.25 13.94
CA VAL A 77 8.51 -13.80 12.89
C VAL A 77 8.92 -15.24 12.55
N LYS A 78 10.23 -15.50 12.42
CA LYS A 78 10.74 -16.85 12.16
C LYS A 78 10.40 -17.80 13.30
N ALA A 79 10.58 -17.40 14.56
CA ALA A 79 10.26 -18.20 15.73
C ALA A 79 8.77 -18.57 15.78
N ILE A 80 7.87 -17.62 15.54
CA ILE A 80 6.42 -17.90 15.42
C ILE A 80 6.15 -18.89 14.28
N SER A 81 6.78 -18.69 13.13
CA SER A 81 6.63 -19.56 11.95
C SER A 81 7.08 -20.98 12.24
N ASP A 82 8.17 -21.16 12.97
CA ASP A 82 8.71 -22.48 13.35
C ASP A 82 7.77 -23.21 14.31
N GLU A 83 7.24 -22.52 15.32
CA GLU A 83 6.27 -23.13 16.24
C GLU A 83 4.99 -23.55 15.50
N LEU A 84 4.48 -22.71 14.56
CA LEU A 84 3.32 -23.04 13.72
C LEU A 84 3.60 -24.27 12.83
N THR A 85 4.78 -24.32 12.22
CA THR A 85 5.22 -25.44 11.37
C THR A 85 5.35 -26.73 12.17
N ALA A 86 5.88 -26.65 13.40
CA ALA A 86 6.00 -27.80 14.29
C ALA A 86 4.62 -28.37 14.68
N ILE A 87 3.64 -27.50 14.95
CA ILE A 87 2.26 -27.94 15.21
C ILE A 87 1.66 -28.62 13.98
N SER A 88 1.80 -28.00 12.81
CA SER A 88 1.35 -28.59 11.55
C SER A 88 1.94 -29.98 11.31
N GLY A 89 3.23 -30.16 11.59
CA GLY A 89 3.90 -31.45 11.52
C GLY A 89 3.29 -32.48 12.47
N LYS A 90 3.04 -32.10 13.74
CA LYS A 90 2.37 -32.97 14.74
C LYS A 90 0.94 -33.34 14.33
N MET A 91 0.28 -32.50 13.55
CA MET A 91 -1.05 -32.76 12.99
C MET A 91 -1.03 -33.57 11.68
N GLY A 92 0.15 -34.00 11.21
CA GLY A 92 0.29 -34.74 9.95
C GLY A 92 0.09 -33.90 8.69
N GLN A 93 0.18 -32.56 8.79
CA GLN A 93 -0.06 -31.65 7.65
C GLN A 93 1.24 -31.21 6.94
N SER A 94 2.37 -31.84 7.25
CA SER A 94 3.66 -31.64 6.58
C SER A 94 4.14 -30.18 6.52
N GLY A 95 3.90 -29.42 7.59
CA GLY A 95 4.31 -28.02 7.72
C GLY A 95 3.37 -26.99 7.04
N ARG A 96 2.29 -27.43 6.38
CA ARG A 96 1.30 -26.52 5.80
C ARG A 96 0.48 -25.84 6.89
N ILE A 97 0.36 -24.52 6.82
CA ILE A 97 -0.43 -23.77 7.80
C ILE A 97 -1.87 -23.64 7.27
N THR A 98 -2.76 -24.42 7.89
CA THR A 98 -4.17 -24.51 7.54
C THR A 98 -5.05 -23.90 8.64
N ARG A 99 -6.33 -23.75 8.35
CA ARG A 99 -7.31 -23.26 9.33
C ARG A 99 -7.39 -24.17 10.56
N GLU A 100 -7.22 -25.49 10.37
CA GLU A 100 -7.23 -26.48 11.45
C GLU A 100 -6.05 -26.27 12.40
N VAL A 101 -4.85 -25.92 11.88
CA VAL A 101 -3.67 -25.56 12.70
C VAL A 101 -4.00 -24.34 13.55
N GLY A 102 -4.57 -23.28 12.95
CA GLY A 102 -4.99 -22.10 13.69
C GLY A 102 -5.99 -22.42 14.79
N MET A 103 -7.01 -23.19 14.49
CA MET A 103 -8.03 -23.61 15.46
C MET A 103 -7.44 -24.46 16.60
N ALA A 104 -6.48 -25.33 16.32
CA ALA A 104 -5.82 -26.14 17.34
C ALA A 104 -5.02 -25.25 18.32
N ILE A 105 -4.34 -24.23 17.82
CA ILE A 105 -3.58 -23.26 18.64
C ILE A 105 -4.51 -22.42 19.49
N LEU A 106 -5.56 -21.86 18.90
CA LEU A 106 -6.53 -21.01 19.62
C LEU A 106 -7.31 -21.79 20.70
N ARG A 107 -7.53 -23.10 20.49
CA ARG A 107 -8.09 -23.97 21.56
C ARG A 107 -7.07 -24.22 22.67
N ALA A 108 -5.79 -24.29 22.34
CA ALA A 108 -4.72 -24.52 23.33
C ALA A 108 -4.44 -23.26 24.17
N ASP A 109 -4.55 -22.08 23.56
CA ASP A 109 -4.43 -20.77 24.22
C ASP A 109 -5.35 -19.72 23.55
N PRO A 110 -6.56 -19.48 24.11
CA PRO A 110 -7.49 -18.51 23.58
C PRO A 110 -6.98 -17.06 23.58
N SER A 111 -5.97 -16.69 24.37
CA SER A 111 -5.42 -15.33 24.40
C SER A 111 -4.78 -14.94 23.07
N LEU A 112 -4.43 -15.89 22.23
CA LEU A 112 -3.88 -15.67 20.90
C LEU A 112 -4.90 -15.08 19.90
N ASN A 113 -6.21 -15.10 20.21
CA ASN A 113 -7.21 -14.41 19.38
C ASN A 113 -6.95 -12.91 19.28
N ASP A 114 -6.38 -12.30 20.31
CA ASP A 114 -6.07 -10.87 20.37
C ASP A 114 -4.57 -10.58 20.16
N ASN A 115 -3.78 -11.61 19.86
CA ASN A 115 -2.35 -11.44 19.60
C ASN A 115 -2.11 -11.09 18.13
N TYR A 116 -1.93 -9.80 17.85
CA TYR A 116 -1.77 -9.28 16.50
C TYR A 116 -0.54 -9.85 15.76
N CYS A 117 0.56 -10.13 16.47
CA CYS A 117 1.76 -10.71 15.87
C CYS A 117 1.51 -12.16 15.42
N PHE A 118 0.85 -12.97 16.25
CA PHE A 118 0.41 -14.31 15.87
C PHE A 118 -0.52 -14.28 14.66
N ILE A 119 -1.56 -13.43 14.69
CA ILE A 119 -2.55 -13.30 13.62
C ILE A 119 -1.87 -12.92 12.30
N THR A 120 -0.94 -11.96 12.34
CA THR A 120 -0.20 -11.51 11.15
C THR A 120 0.63 -12.64 10.55
N VAL A 121 1.42 -13.36 11.35
CA VAL A 121 2.27 -14.45 10.87
C VAL A 121 1.43 -15.65 10.42
N PHE A 122 0.39 -16.01 11.17
CA PHE A 122 -0.52 -17.09 10.80
C PHE A 122 -1.17 -16.84 9.44
N ASN A 123 -1.76 -15.66 9.26
CA ASN A 123 -2.44 -15.28 8.03
C ASN A 123 -1.47 -15.25 6.83
N TRP A 124 -0.28 -14.68 7.03
CA TRP A 124 0.77 -14.67 6.03
C TRP A 124 1.16 -16.07 5.57
N LEU A 125 1.45 -16.98 6.51
CA LEU A 125 1.80 -18.37 6.20
C LEU A 125 0.64 -19.15 5.58
N HIS A 126 -0.58 -18.92 6.06
CA HIS A 126 -1.80 -19.51 5.48
C HIS A 126 -2.00 -19.11 4.02
N SER A 127 -1.61 -17.88 3.66
CA SER A 127 -1.62 -17.35 2.30
C SER A 127 -0.39 -17.74 1.46
N GLY A 128 0.45 -18.63 1.98
CA GLY A 128 1.62 -19.20 1.27
C GLY A 128 2.98 -18.62 1.64
N GLY A 129 3.06 -17.56 2.46
CA GLY A 129 4.32 -17.03 3.01
C GLY A 129 5.29 -16.44 1.97
N LYS A 130 4.78 -15.82 0.88
CA LYS A 130 5.58 -15.44 -0.29
C LYS A 130 5.99 -13.98 -0.36
N THR A 131 5.25 -13.09 0.30
CA THR A 131 5.47 -11.65 0.17
C THR A 131 5.65 -10.99 1.51
N ALA A 132 6.44 -9.90 1.55
CA ALA A 132 6.60 -9.04 2.71
C ALA A 132 6.46 -7.57 2.30
N PHE A 133 5.86 -6.78 3.18
CA PHE A 133 5.73 -5.34 3.04
C PHE A 133 6.44 -4.61 4.16
N LEU A 134 7.40 -3.77 3.81
CA LEU A 134 8.18 -2.98 4.74
C LEU A 134 7.43 -1.68 5.04
N GLN A 135 6.97 -1.53 6.27
CA GLN A 135 6.27 -0.36 6.81
C GLN A 135 7.27 0.61 7.45
N ASP A 136 7.07 1.91 7.63
CA ASP A 136 5.91 2.72 7.37
C ASP A 136 6.03 3.52 6.05
N ALA A 137 5.80 4.86 6.14
CA ALA A 137 5.53 5.72 4.99
C ALA A 137 6.70 5.90 4.00
N ASP A 138 7.94 5.69 4.42
CA ASP A 138 9.14 5.91 3.58
C ASP A 138 10.33 5.10 4.07
N SER A 139 10.34 3.81 3.76
CA SER A 139 11.44 2.92 4.18
C SER A 139 12.78 3.26 3.53
N MET A 140 12.76 3.88 2.34
CA MET A 140 13.97 4.27 1.61
C MET A 140 14.69 5.48 2.24
N ILE A 141 14.11 6.09 3.29
CA ILE A 141 14.78 7.15 4.07
C ILE A 141 15.93 6.61 4.93
N MET A 142 15.93 5.32 5.29
CA MET A 142 17.02 4.68 6.00
C MET A 142 18.32 4.80 5.21
N ARG A 143 19.47 4.80 5.91
CA ARG A 143 20.76 4.78 5.22
C ARG A 143 20.89 3.55 4.33
N PRO A 144 21.46 3.66 3.12
CA PRO A 144 21.49 2.53 2.18
C PRO A 144 22.12 1.26 2.76
N HIS A 145 23.20 1.35 3.52
CA HIS A 145 23.83 0.17 4.13
C HIS A 145 22.95 -0.50 5.19
N GLU A 146 22.17 0.27 5.95
CA GLU A 146 21.26 -0.23 6.98
C GLU A 146 20.11 -1.03 6.36
N ILE A 147 19.43 -0.46 5.36
CA ILE A 147 18.31 -1.16 4.69
C ILE A 147 18.82 -2.41 3.92
N ILE A 148 20.04 -2.35 3.35
CA ILE A 148 20.68 -3.51 2.71
C ILE A 148 20.93 -4.63 3.72
N GLU A 149 21.43 -4.30 4.91
CA GLU A 149 21.65 -5.28 5.98
C GLU A 149 20.33 -5.92 6.43
N VAL A 150 19.29 -5.12 6.63
CA VAL A 150 17.94 -5.61 6.98
C VAL A 150 17.40 -6.55 5.90
N LEU A 151 17.48 -6.16 4.62
CA LEU A 151 16.99 -6.97 3.49
C LEU A 151 17.73 -8.29 3.37
N LYS A 152 19.06 -8.30 3.52
CA LYS A 152 19.87 -9.54 3.51
C LYS A 152 19.47 -10.47 4.66
N HIS A 153 19.26 -9.94 5.87
CA HIS A 153 18.79 -10.70 7.00
C HIS A 153 17.39 -11.27 6.76
N LEU A 154 16.47 -10.45 6.29
CA LEU A 154 15.10 -10.85 5.95
C LEU A 154 15.06 -12.00 4.94
N ARG A 155 15.78 -11.87 3.83
CA ARG A 155 15.86 -12.90 2.77
C ARG A 155 16.57 -14.16 3.24
N GLY A 156 17.59 -14.00 4.07
CA GLY A 156 18.33 -15.13 4.67
C GLY A 156 17.50 -15.93 5.65
N THR A 157 16.66 -15.26 6.44
CA THR A 157 15.83 -15.85 7.50
C THR A 157 14.54 -16.43 6.95
N LEU A 158 13.83 -15.69 6.08
CA LEU A 158 12.53 -16.07 5.51
C LEU A 158 12.68 -16.46 4.03
N LYS A 159 13.25 -17.63 3.78
CA LYS A 159 13.65 -18.10 2.43
C LYS A 159 12.48 -18.33 1.46
N THR A 160 11.24 -18.35 1.93
CA THR A 160 10.05 -18.51 1.07
C THR A 160 9.66 -17.22 0.36
N LEU A 161 10.20 -16.08 0.77
CA LEU A 161 9.87 -14.77 0.19
C LEU A 161 10.31 -14.70 -1.28
N THR A 162 9.35 -14.42 -2.14
CA THR A 162 9.57 -14.16 -3.57
C THR A 162 9.52 -12.68 -3.91
N ARG A 163 8.80 -11.87 -3.09
CA ARG A 163 8.68 -10.42 -3.27
C ARG A 163 8.73 -9.68 -1.95
N VAL A 164 9.50 -8.60 -1.92
CA VAL A 164 9.52 -7.62 -0.83
C VAL A 164 9.16 -6.26 -1.42
N THR A 165 8.23 -5.56 -0.78
CA THR A 165 7.73 -4.27 -1.23
C THR A 165 7.81 -3.23 -0.13
N SER A 166 7.76 -1.95 -0.47
CA SER A 166 7.78 -0.86 0.50
C SER A 166 7.11 0.39 -0.04
N TYR A 167 6.64 1.24 0.87
CA TYR A 167 6.38 2.64 0.53
C TYR A 167 7.68 3.45 0.45
N THR A 168 7.68 4.45 -0.42
CA THR A 168 8.68 5.51 -0.42
C THR A 168 8.10 6.80 -1.00
N ARG A 169 8.78 7.92 -0.75
CA ARG A 169 8.45 9.22 -1.32
C ARG A 169 9.27 9.50 -2.58
N SER A 170 8.66 10.14 -3.57
CA SER A 170 9.38 10.58 -4.78
C SER A 170 10.60 11.44 -4.45
N LYS A 171 10.50 12.32 -3.43
CA LYS A 171 11.61 13.15 -2.95
C LYS A 171 12.79 12.31 -2.47
N THR A 172 12.55 11.23 -1.76
CA THR A 172 13.59 10.31 -1.28
C THR A 172 14.29 9.62 -2.46
N LEU A 173 13.54 9.14 -3.45
CA LEU A 173 14.10 8.55 -4.66
C LEU A 173 14.94 9.57 -5.46
N PHE A 174 14.47 10.81 -5.58
CA PHE A 174 15.22 11.88 -6.21
C PHE A 174 16.56 12.14 -5.52
N GLN A 175 16.59 12.15 -4.19
CA GLN A 175 17.80 12.42 -3.40
C GLN A 175 18.80 11.27 -3.38
N ARG A 176 18.35 10.02 -3.64
CA ARG A 176 19.24 8.85 -3.67
C ARG A 176 20.08 8.82 -4.94
N LYS A 177 21.31 8.32 -4.80
CA LYS A 177 22.18 8.00 -5.96
C LYS A 177 21.68 6.71 -6.62
N LEU A 178 21.85 6.61 -7.92
CA LEU A 178 21.43 5.44 -8.69
C LEU A 178 22.10 4.15 -8.19
N GLU A 179 23.38 4.22 -7.82
CA GLU A 179 24.16 3.10 -7.31
C GLU A 179 23.60 2.60 -5.97
N GLU A 180 23.16 3.52 -5.10
CA GLU A 180 22.52 3.17 -3.83
C GLU A 180 21.19 2.44 -4.07
N LEU A 181 20.37 2.94 -5.02
CA LEU A 181 19.11 2.31 -5.41
C LEU A 181 19.34 0.91 -5.97
N LYS A 182 20.32 0.72 -6.85
CA LYS A 182 20.71 -0.59 -7.39
C LYS A 182 21.11 -1.55 -6.28
N ALA A 183 21.97 -1.11 -5.36
CA ALA A 183 22.42 -1.94 -4.26
C ALA A 183 21.26 -2.39 -3.35
N VAL A 184 20.29 -1.53 -3.07
CA VAL A 184 19.08 -1.88 -2.31
C VAL A 184 18.22 -2.86 -3.10
N ARG A 185 18.07 -2.67 -4.42
CA ARG A 185 17.34 -3.60 -5.29
C ARG A 185 17.99 -4.99 -5.29
N GLU A 186 19.30 -5.06 -5.43
CA GLU A 186 20.10 -6.30 -5.39
C GLU A 186 20.01 -7.00 -4.04
N ALA A 187 19.91 -6.23 -2.95
CA ALA A 187 19.71 -6.78 -1.61
C ALA A 187 18.34 -7.43 -1.40
N GLY A 188 17.38 -7.21 -2.33
CA GLY A 188 16.14 -7.96 -2.39
C GLY A 188 14.86 -7.15 -2.15
N LEU A 189 14.88 -5.83 -2.26
CA LEU A 189 13.65 -5.02 -2.34
C LEU A 189 13.18 -4.99 -3.79
N ASP A 190 11.96 -5.48 -4.06
CA ASP A 190 11.50 -5.72 -5.43
C ASP A 190 10.61 -4.61 -5.98
N ARG A 191 9.68 -4.10 -5.17
CA ARG A 191 8.68 -3.11 -5.61
C ARG A 191 8.64 -1.91 -4.66
N LEU A 192 8.49 -0.74 -5.26
CA LEU A 192 8.26 0.52 -4.55
C LEU A 192 6.86 1.03 -4.86
N HIS A 193 6.15 1.41 -3.81
CA HIS A 193 4.88 2.11 -3.87
C HIS A 193 5.13 3.57 -3.53
N VAL A 194 4.84 4.46 -4.48
CA VAL A 194 5.17 5.89 -4.40
C VAL A 194 3.90 6.72 -4.50
N GLY A 195 3.69 7.61 -3.57
CA GLY A 195 2.65 8.61 -3.67
C GLY A 195 3.11 9.78 -4.55
N LEU A 196 2.76 9.74 -5.84
CA LEU A 196 2.89 10.89 -6.75
C LEU A 196 1.84 11.94 -6.41
N GLU A 197 0.60 11.53 -6.19
CA GLU A 197 -0.64 12.23 -5.88
C GLU A 197 -1.12 13.14 -7.02
N THR A 198 -0.24 14.01 -7.53
CA THR A 198 -0.45 14.93 -8.65
C THR A 198 0.86 15.22 -9.38
N GLY A 199 0.76 15.51 -10.66
CA GLY A 199 1.88 16.02 -11.47
C GLY A 199 1.88 17.54 -11.62
N ASP A 200 0.95 18.23 -10.97
CA ASP A 200 0.81 19.68 -11.04
C ASP A 200 1.60 20.38 -9.94
N ASP A 201 2.58 21.18 -10.29
CA ASP A 201 3.50 21.82 -9.33
C ASP A 201 2.81 22.82 -8.40
N GLU A 202 1.79 23.52 -8.87
CA GLU A 202 1.02 24.43 -8.03
C GLU A 202 0.24 23.64 -6.99
N LEU A 203 -0.42 22.55 -7.41
CA LEU A 203 -1.15 21.69 -6.49
C LEU A 203 -0.21 20.97 -5.52
N LEU A 204 0.97 20.51 -5.96
CA LEU A 204 2.02 19.95 -5.09
C LEU A 204 2.42 20.93 -3.98
N ASN A 205 2.51 22.21 -4.31
CA ASN A 205 2.82 23.27 -3.34
C ASN A 205 1.64 23.51 -2.38
N VAL A 206 0.41 23.64 -2.90
CA VAL A 206 -0.81 23.83 -2.09
C VAL A 206 -0.98 22.70 -1.08
N VAL A 207 -0.83 21.46 -1.51
CA VAL A 207 -0.96 20.29 -0.62
C VAL A 207 0.31 20.00 0.18
N ARG A 208 1.34 20.83 0.06
CA ARG A 208 2.64 20.71 0.79
C ARG A 208 3.27 19.32 0.65
N LYS A 209 3.26 18.75 -0.56
CA LYS A 209 3.85 17.42 -0.81
C LYS A 209 5.37 17.42 -0.63
N GLY A 210 6.03 18.58 -0.81
CA GLY A 210 7.49 18.76 -0.62
C GLY A 210 8.35 18.12 -1.70
N VAL A 211 7.83 18.09 -2.91
CA VAL A 211 8.50 17.60 -4.13
C VAL A 211 7.96 18.38 -5.33
N THR A 212 8.76 18.55 -6.37
CA THR A 212 8.33 19.10 -7.66
C THR A 212 8.08 17.99 -8.68
N SER A 213 7.33 18.31 -9.73
CA SER A 213 7.06 17.39 -10.84
C SER A 213 8.36 16.89 -11.52
N ALA A 214 9.35 17.76 -11.67
CA ALA A 214 10.67 17.39 -12.20
C ALA A 214 11.40 16.38 -11.30
N GLU A 215 11.34 16.57 -9.99
CA GLU A 215 11.93 15.65 -9.01
C GLU A 215 11.19 14.29 -8.98
N GLN A 216 9.86 14.29 -9.22
CA GLN A 216 9.07 13.05 -9.36
C GLN A 216 9.54 12.26 -10.59
N ILE A 217 9.71 12.93 -11.74
CA ILE A 217 10.20 12.28 -12.96
C ILE A 217 11.61 11.69 -12.75
N ASP A 218 12.53 12.46 -12.19
CA ASP A 218 13.90 11.98 -11.96
C ASP A 218 13.93 10.80 -11.00
N GLY A 219 13.24 10.90 -9.86
CA GLY A 219 13.17 9.84 -8.85
C GLY A 219 12.54 8.57 -9.41
N GLY A 220 11.41 8.68 -10.14
CA GLY A 220 10.75 7.55 -10.77
C GLY A 220 11.62 6.86 -11.83
N LYS A 221 12.28 7.64 -12.72
CA LYS A 221 13.22 7.10 -13.71
C LYS A 221 14.42 6.40 -13.08
N LYS A 222 14.98 6.96 -12.01
CA LYS A 222 16.07 6.30 -11.26
C LYS A 222 15.62 4.97 -10.66
N ALA A 223 14.43 4.91 -10.07
CA ALA A 223 13.88 3.67 -9.51
C ALA A 223 13.74 2.58 -10.58
N ILE A 224 13.16 2.91 -11.75
CA ILE A 224 13.04 1.98 -12.87
C ILE A 224 14.42 1.55 -13.38
N THR A 225 15.35 2.49 -13.56
CA THR A 225 16.73 2.22 -14.01
C THR A 225 17.49 1.32 -13.02
N ALA A 226 17.18 1.44 -11.73
CA ALA A 226 17.74 0.57 -10.69
C ALA A 226 17.11 -0.85 -10.68
N GLY A 227 16.06 -1.10 -11.47
CA GLY A 227 15.42 -2.39 -11.62
C GLY A 227 14.25 -2.67 -10.65
N PHE A 228 13.76 -1.65 -9.96
CA PHE A 228 12.54 -1.80 -9.17
C PHE A 228 11.29 -1.89 -10.04
N GLN A 229 10.32 -2.68 -9.61
CA GLN A 229 8.95 -2.47 -10.02
C GLN A 229 8.43 -1.20 -9.34
N LEU A 230 7.95 -0.24 -10.13
CA LEU A 230 7.46 1.03 -9.63
C LEU A 230 5.93 1.08 -9.73
N SER A 231 5.27 1.42 -8.63
CA SER A 231 3.84 1.64 -8.53
C SER A 231 3.58 3.05 -8.04
N GLU A 232 3.05 3.91 -8.92
CA GLU A 232 2.73 5.31 -8.62
C GLU A 232 1.24 5.47 -8.30
N TYR A 233 0.95 6.17 -7.20
CA TYR A 233 -0.40 6.53 -6.80
C TYR A 233 -0.71 7.97 -7.23
N TRP A 234 -1.89 8.19 -7.80
CA TRP A 234 -2.42 9.51 -8.06
C TRP A 234 -3.79 9.67 -7.43
N MET A 235 -4.21 10.91 -7.13
CA MET A 235 -5.41 11.18 -6.36
C MET A 235 -6.44 11.96 -7.19
N PRO A 236 -7.36 11.28 -7.95
CA PRO A 236 -8.45 11.96 -8.64
C PRO A 236 -9.26 12.82 -7.67
N GLY A 237 -9.61 14.02 -8.08
CA GLY A 237 -10.37 14.98 -7.29
C GLY A 237 -9.54 15.86 -6.34
N LEU A 238 -8.23 15.65 -6.24
CA LEU A 238 -7.37 16.46 -5.35
C LEU A 238 -7.33 17.94 -5.73
N GLY A 239 -7.50 18.24 -7.03
CA GLY A 239 -7.52 19.60 -7.55
C GLY A 239 -8.83 20.37 -7.34
N GLY A 240 -9.87 19.71 -6.82
CA GLY A 240 -11.20 20.30 -6.72
C GLY A 240 -11.74 20.73 -8.09
N ILE A 241 -12.85 21.48 -8.10
CA ILE A 241 -13.46 22.03 -9.32
C ILE A 241 -12.52 23.02 -10.02
N GLU A 242 -11.73 23.74 -9.24
CA GLU A 242 -10.92 24.86 -9.73
C GLU A 242 -9.73 24.41 -10.58
N ARG A 243 -9.19 23.18 -10.30
CA ARG A 243 -7.90 22.77 -10.86
C ARG A 243 -7.87 21.35 -11.44
N TRP A 244 -9.00 20.68 -11.54
CA TRP A 244 -9.09 19.28 -11.99
C TRP A 244 -8.41 19.04 -13.36
N ARG A 245 -8.59 19.96 -14.33
CA ARG A 245 -8.03 19.80 -15.66
C ARG A 245 -6.51 19.87 -15.67
N GLN A 246 -5.91 20.89 -15.03
CA GLN A 246 -4.46 21.03 -14.89
C GLN A 246 -3.88 19.84 -14.13
N HIS A 247 -4.57 19.40 -13.08
CA HIS A 247 -4.21 18.21 -12.32
C HIS A 247 -4.17 16.98 -13.21
N ALA A 248 -5.20 16.70 -14.00
CA ALA A 248 -5.28 15.57 -14.91
C ALA A 248 -4.18 15.60 -15.99
N GLU A 249 -4.05 16.71 -16.71
CA GLU A 249 -3.12 16.88 -17.83
C GLU A 249 -1.67 16.79 -17.35
N ASN A 250 -1.32 17.50 -16.27
CA ASN A 250 0.03 17.47 -15.70
C ASN A 250 0.37 16.07 -15.12
N THR A 251 -0.58 15.40 -14.48
CA THR A 251 -0.38 14.04 -13.95
C THR A 251 -0.13 13.05 -15.08
N ALA A 252 -0.93 13.10 -16.16
CA ALA A 252 -0.72 12.26 -17.34
C ALA A 252 0.68 12.48 -17.97
N ARG A 253 1.12 13.75 -18.06
CA ARG A 253 2.44 14.11 -18.57
C ARG A 253 3.57 13.51 -17.73
N ILE A 254 3.47 13.60 -16.39
CA ILE A 254 4.50 13.09 -15.48
C ILE A 254 4.54 11.56 -15.52
N LEU A 255 3.37 10.90 -15.44
CA LEU A 255 3.27 9.45 -15.50
C LEU A 255 3.76 8.90 -16.84
N THR A 256 3.48 9.60 -17.94
CA THR A 256 4.05 9.25 -19.27
C THR A 256 5.57 9.36 -19.28
N ALA A 257 6.12 10.43 -18.68
CA ALA A 257 7.57 10.62 -18.62
C ALA A 257 8.28 9.57 -17.73
N ILE A 258 7.63 9.10 -16.68
CA ILE A 258 8.16 8.05 -15.78
C ILE A 258 7.95 6.67 -16.40
N ASN A 259 6.78 6.39 -16.95
CA ASN A 259 6.30 5.09 -17.44
C ASN A 259 6.45 3.97 -16.37
N PRO A 260 5.80 4.09 -15.19
CA PRO A 260 5.93 3.12 -14.12
C PRO A 260 5.27 1.77 -14.49
N ASN A 261 5.55 0.70 -13.75
CA ASN A 261 4.89 -0.59 -13.97
C ASN A 261 3.39 -0.54 -13.65
N TYR A 262 3.01 0.22 -12.61
CA TYR A 262 1.64 0.37 -12.15
C TYR A 262 1.31 1.84 -11.91
N ILE A 263 0.11 2.24 -12.33
CA ILE A 263 -0.52 3.54 -12.03
C ILE A 263 -1.80 3.21 -11.26
N ARG A 264 -1.91 3.67 -10.01
CA ARG A 264 -3.03 3.34 -9.13
C ARG A 264 -3.87 4.56 -8.78
N SER A 265 -5.15 4.47 -9.09
CA SER A 265 -6.12 5.49 -8.72
C SER A 265 -6.45 5.41 -7.22
N ARG A 266 -6.28 6.52 -6.54
CA ARG A 266 -6.54 6.69 -5.10
C ARG A 266 -7.42 7.93 -4.89
N PRO A 267 -8.72 7.87 -5.22
CA PRO A 267 -9.57 9.05 -5.20
C PRO A 267 -9.48 9.82 -3.88
N PHE A 268 -9.37 11.13 -4.00
CA PHE A 268 -9.28 12.04 -2.87
C PHE A 268 -10.63 12.14 -2.15
N VAL A 269 -10.57 12.05 -0.81
CA VAL A 269 -11.66 12.38 0.11
C VAL A 269 -11.06 13.19 1.25
N PRO A 270 -11.54 14.40 1.52
CA PRO A 270 -11.08 15.19 2.66
C PRO A 270 -11.35 14.44 3.96
N ARG A 271 -10.35 14.37 4.84
CA ARG A 271 -10.47 13.67 6.13
C ARG A 271 -10.49 14.65 7.28
N CYS A 272 -11.42 14.46 8.19
CA CYS A 272 -11.54 15.25 9.41
C CYS A 272 -10.19 15.35 10.15
N GLY A 273 -9.85 16.52 10.67
CA GLY A 273 -8.58 16.77 11.35
C GLY A 273 -7.40 17.03 10.41
N THR A 274 -7.63 17.16 9.10
CA THR A 274 -6.59 17.60 8.15
C THR A 274 -6.80 19.06 7.72
N PRO A 275 -5.72 19.81 7.40
CA PRO A 275 -5.86 21.20 6.94
C PRO A 275 -6.73 21.34 5.68
N ILE A 276 -6.68 20.36 4.76
CA ILE A 276 -7.50 20.41 3.54
C ILE A 276 -8.99 20.17 3.83
N PHE A 277 -9.33 19.48 4.93
CA PHE A 277 -10.71 19.35 5.40
C PHE A 277 -11.23 20.68 5.94
N GLU A 278 -10.41 21.45 6.66
CA GLU A 278 -10.75 22.80 7.09
C GLU A 278 -10.98 23.75 5.89
N ASP A 279 -10.18 23.58 4.81
CA ASP A 279 -10.37 24.35 3.57
C ASP A 279 -11.72 23.99 2.91
N TYR A 280 -12.12 22.72 2.93
CA TYR A 280 -13.42 22.28 2.46
C TYR A 280 -14.57 22.85 3.31
N GLU A 281 -14.51 22.76 4.64
CA GLU A 281 -15.55 23.29 5.52
C GLU A 281 -15.72 24.80 5.40
N GLN A 282 -14.65 25.53 5.10
CA GLN A 282 -14.66 26.98 4.92
C GLN A 282 -14.94 27.42 3.48
N GLY A 283 -15.28 26.49 2.58
CA GLY A 283 -15.59 26.78 1.17
C GLY A 283 -14.41 27.27 0.34
N ARG A 284 -13.16 27.03 0.80
CA ARG A 284 -11.94 27.31 0.02
C ARG A 284 -11.58 26.19 -0.95
N LEU A 285 -12.09 25.00 -0.73
CA LEU A 285 -11.98 23.84 -1.61
C LEU A 285 -13.38 23.40 -1.99
N ASN A 286 -13.70 23.41 -3.27
CA ASN A 286 -14.94 22.87 -3.81
C ASN A 286 -14.69 21.48 -4.40
N LEU A 287 -15.42 20.49 -3.88
CA LEU A 287 -15.26 19.11 -4.33
C LEU A 287 -15.96 18.90 -5.67
N SER A 288 -15.28 18.23 -6.59
CA SER A 288 -15.85 17.83 -7.88
C SER A 288 -16.94 16.79 -7.71
N SER A 289 -18.01 16.91 -8.49
CA SER A 289 -19.09 15.94 -8.59
C SER A 289 -18.60 14.58 -9.13
N PRO A 290 -19.37 13.50 -9.03
CA PRO A 290 -19.00 12.21 -9.61
C PRO A 290 -18.72 12.28 -11.12
N HIS A 291 -19.48 13.04 -11.91
CA HIS A 291 -19.24 13.21 -13.33
C HIS A 291 -18.02 14.08 -13.63
N GLU A 292 -17.80 15.16 -12.89
CA GLU A 292 -16.58 15.98 -13.02
C GLU A 292 -15.31 15.15 -12.75
N ARG A 293 -15.36 14.23 -11.78
CA ARG A 293 -14.23 13.32 -11.49
C ARG A 293 -14.04 12.25 -12.57
N LEU A 294 -15.12 11.80 -13.22
CA LEU A 294 -15.01 10.92 -14.39
C LEU A 294 -14.42 11.68 -15.60
N GLU A 295 -14.76 12.97 -15.79
CA GLU A 295 -14.15 13.82 -16.81
C GLU A 295 -12.66 14.08 -16.54
N GLU A 296 -12.29 14.31 -15.28
CA GLU A 296 -10.90 14.38 -14.86
C GLU A 296 -10.15 13.10 -15.21
N LEU A 297 -10.74 11.95 -14.86
CA LEU A 297 -10.17 10.64 -15.18
C LEU A 297 -10.07 10.44 -16.70
N ARG A 298 -11.07 10.84 -17.48
CA ARG A 298 -11.04 10.77 -18.94
C ARG A 298 -9.85 11.54 -19.51
N VAL A 299 -9.68 12.80 -19.12
CA VAL A 299 -8.58 13.67 -19.59
C VAL A 299 -7.22 13.04 -19.23
N MET A 300 -7.08 12.56 -17.99
CA MET A 300 -5.85 11.90 -17.54
C MET A 300 -5.56 10.64 -18.37
N ILE A 301 -6.52 9.74 -18.54
CA ILE A 301 -6.36 8.48 -19.31
C ILE A 301 -6.07 8.79 -20.80
N GLU A 302 -6.75 9.75 -21.41
CA GLU A 302 -6.47 10.16 -22.80
C GLU A 302 -5.04 10.66 -22.98
N GLY A 303 -4.53 11.42 -22.00
CA GLY A 303 -3.17 11.97 -21.99
C GLY A 303 -2.06 10.94 -21.72
N LEU A 304 -2.38 9.76 -21.20
CA LEU A 304 -1.37 8.74 -20.91
C LEU A 304 -0.83 8.09 -22.18
N ASN A 305 0.50 8.04 -22.29
CA ASN A 305 1.23 7.24 -23.29
C ASN A 305 2.24 6.34 -22.55
N VAL A 306 1.77 5.20 -22.06
CA VAL A 306 2.50 4.31 -21.15
C VAL A 306 2.30 2.84 -21.52
N THR A 307 3.19 1.99 -20.98
CA THR A 307 3.06 0.52 -21.01
C THR A 307 2.68 -0.05 -19.64
N SER A 308 2.14 0.79 -18.78
CA SER A 308 1.79 0.52 -17.39
C SER A 308 0.52 -0.33 -17.28
N ARG A 309 0.31 -0.91 -16.10
CA ARG A 309 -1.01 -1.36 -15.66
C ARG A 309 -1.71 -0.25 -14.89
N VAL A 310 -2.91 0.12 -15.30
CA VAL A 310 -3.74 1.16 -14.66
C VAL A 310 -4.78 0.48 -13.78
N CYS A 311 -4.71 0.73 -12.48
CA CYS A 311 -5.47 0.01 -11.47
C CYS A 311 -6.45 0.93 -10.74
N PHE A 312 -7.66 0.41 -10.53
CA PHE A 312 -8.71 1.02 -9.72
C PHE A 312 -9.01 0.17 -8.47
N ASP A 313 -7.95 -0.42 -7.89
CA ASP A 313 -7.96 -1.40 -6.82
C ASP A 313 -8.29 -0.84 -5.42
N HIS A 314 -8.72 0.41 -5.33
CA HIS A 314 -9.17 1.02 -4.09
C HIS A 314 -10.69 1.22 -4.09
N GLN A 315 -11.33 0.89 -2.96
CA GLN A 315 -12.79 0.97 -2.80
C GLN A 315 -13.39 2.36 -3.09
N MET A 316 -12.59 3.42 -3.00
CA MET A 316 -12.99 4.79 -3.37
C MET A 316 -13.23 4.98 -4.87
N ASN A 317 -12.80 4.03 -5.72
CA ASN A 317 -13.16 4.01 -7.14
C ASN A 317 -14.58 3.44 -7.30
N SER A 318 -15.55 4.14 -6.73
CA SER A 318 -16.91 3.65 -6.46
C SER A 318 -17.95 4.08 -7.49
N TRP A 319 -17.53 4.43 -8.72
CA TRP A 319 -18.47 4.71 -9.80
C TRP A 319 -19.27 3.48 -10.21
N THR A 320 -20.55 3.69 -10.50
CA THR A 320 -21.51 2.62 -10.79
C THR A 320 -21.64 2.41 -12.31
N ASN A 321 -21.71 1.17 -12.76
CA ASN A 321 -22.07 0.82 -14.13
C ASN A 321 -23.59 0.75 -14.33
N ARG A 322 -24.07 0.58 -15.59
CA ARG A 322 -25.50 0.52 -15.93
C ARG A 322 -26.29 -0.57 -15.19
N HIS A 323 -25.61 -1.62 -14.72
CA HIS A 323 -26.20 -2.76 -14.02
C HIS A 323 -26.18 -2.62 -12.50
N GLY A 324 -25.67 -1.52 -11.96
CA GLY A 324 -25.57 -1.26 -10.51
C GLY A 324 -24.33 -1.85 -9.84
N GLY A 325 -23.41 -2.47 -10.61
CA GLY A 325 -22.09 -2.89 -10.12
C GLY A 325 -21.05 -1.81 -10.27
N LEU A 326 -19.80 -2.11 -9.91
CA LEU A 326 -18.67 -1.19 -10.07
C LEU A 326 -18.36 -0.97 -11.56
N LEU A 327 -18.01 0.27 -11.91
CA LEU A 327 -17.64 0.68 -13.26
C LEU A 327 -16.31 0.04 -13.69
N PHE A 328 -15.33 0.04 -12.79
CA PHE A 328 -14.01 -0.57 -13.00
C PHE A 328 -13.84 -1.83 -12.14
N HIS A 329 -13.12 -2.83 -12.66
CA HIS A 329 -12.71 -3.94 -11.78
C HIS A 329 -11.65 -3.46 -10.78
N GLN A 330 -11.65 -4.10 -9.61
CA GLN A 330 -10.79 -3.71 -8.49
C GLN A 330 -9.69 -4.75 -8.20
N ASP A 331 -9.28 -5.53 -9.19
CA ASP A 331 -8.14 -6.42 -9.02
C ASP A 331 -6.82 -5.63 -9.02
N TYR A 332 -5.79 -6.24 -8.43
CA TYR A 332 -4.50 -5.57 -8.22
C TYR A 332 -3.63 -5.49 -9.48
N GLU A 333 -3.99 -6.24 -10.52
CA GLU A 333 -3.27 -6.23 -11.80
C GLU A 333 -3.77 -5.13 -12.75
N GLY A 334 -5.03 -4.70 -12.62
CA GLY A 334 -5.60 -3.60 -13.39
C GLY A 334 -5.59 -3.82 -14.90
N TYR A 335 -5.85 -2.75 -15.64
CA TYR A 335 -5.91 -2.72 -17.10
C TYR A 335 -4.53 -2.50 -17.71
N LYS A 336 -4.16 -3.31 -18.69
CA LYS A 336 -2.87 -3.20 -19.35
C LYS A 336 -2.89 -2.17 -20.49
N PHE A 337 -2.08 -1.14 -20.40
CA PHE A 337 -1.93 -0.13 -21.43
C PHE A 337 -0.71 -0.42 -22.32
N PRO A 338 -0.78 -0.07 -23.62
CA PRO A 338 -1.88 0.67 -24.28
C PRO A 338 -3.08 -0.22 -24.69
N GLU A 339 -2.98 -1.55 -24.59
CA GLU A 339 -3.91 -2.51 -25.17
C GLU A 339 -5.37 -2.30 -24.71
N GLU A 340 -5.58 -2.03 -23.42
CA GLU A 340 -6.89 -1.86 -22.82
C GLU A 340 -7.28 -0.38 -22.58
N LYS A 341 -6.46 0.57 -23.05
CA LYS A 341 -6.73 2.01 -22.87
C LYS A 341 -8.10 2.42 -23.41
N GLN A 342 -8.42 1.97 -24.64
CA GLN A 342 -9.68 2.30 -25.28
C GLN A 342 -10.88 1.72 -24.51
N PHE A 343 -10.74 0.51 -24.00
CA PHE A 343 -11.77 -0.13 -23.17
C PHE A 343 -12.04 0.68 -21.88
N VAL A 344 -10.98 1.16 -21.19
CA VAL A 344 -11.14 2.02 -20.01
C VAL A 344 -11.86 3.34 -20.36
N LEU A 345 -11.56 3.94 -21.51
CA LEU A 345 -12.26 5.14 -21.98
C LEU A 345 -13.74 4.86 -22.31
N GLU A 346 -14.07 3.67 -22.77
CA GLU A 346 -15.47 3.25 -23.00
C GLU A 346 -16.23 3.09 -21.68
N LEU A 347 -15.60 2.50 -20.66
CA LEU A 347 -16.17 2.44 -19.31
C LEU A 347 -16.44 3.84 -18.75
N ILE A 348 -15.50 4.78 -18.90
CA ILE A 348 -15.70 6.16 -18.44
C ILE A 348 -16.89 6.80 -19.17
N ARG A 349 -17.01 6.63 -20.49
CA ARG A 349 -18.18 7.14 -21.25
C ARG A 349 -19.48 6.48 -20.78
N GLU A 350 -19.46 5.17 -20.46
CA GLU A 350 -20.61 4.52 -19.84
C GLU A 350 -21.00 5.21 -18.53
N GLY A 351 -20.03 5.42 -17.62
CA GLY A 351 -20.27 6.13 -16.36
C GLY A 351 -20.88 7.50 -16.54
N LEU A 352 -20.34 8.30 -17.47
CA LEU A 352 -20.86 9.62 -17.81
C LEU A 352 -22.27 9.60 -18.43
N SER A 353 -22.71 8.49 -19.02
CA SER A 353 -24.06 8.32 -19.58
C SER A 353 -25.12 7.94 -18.55
N ILE A 354 -24.72 7.55 -17.35
CA ILE A 354 -25.59 7.18 -16.25
C ILE A 354 -25.99 8.46 -15.49
N ASP A 355 -27.21 8.49 -14.96
CA ASP A 355 -27.64 9.60 -14.09
C ASP A 355 -26.64 9.75 -12.92
N GLU A 356 -26.13 10.96 -12.74
CA GLU A 356 -25.07 11.24 -11.77
C GLU A 356 -25.43 10.82 -10.34
N SER A 357 -26.72 10.92 -9.98
CA SER A 357 -27.21 10.53 -8.66
C SER A 357 -27.06 9.03 -8.35
N ARG A 358 -26.75 8.21 -9.34
CA ARG A 358 -26.47 6.79 -9.16
C ARG A 358 -25.03 6.50 -8.78
N HIS A 359 -24.13 7.47 -8.89
CA HIS A 359 -22.76 7.37 -8.42
C HIS A 359 -22.68 7.80 -6.96
N ILE A 360 -21.71 7.26 -6.23
CA ILE A 360 -21.45 7.69 -4.87
C ILE A 360 -20.73 9.05 -4.90
N ASP A 361 -21.32 10.06 -4.28
CA ASP A 361 -20.66 11.36 -4.13
C ASP A 361 -19.54 11.26 -3.08
N VAL A 362 -18.46 11.99 -3.31
CA VAL A 362 -17.35 12.08 -2.36
C VAL A 362 -17.80 12.59 -0.98
N LYS A 363 -18.83 13.44 -0.93
CA LYS A 363 -19.41 13.96 0.32
C LYS A 363 -19.97 12.84 1.21
N ASP A 364 -20.56 11.81 0.59
CA ASP A 364 -21.06 10.64 1.31
C ASP A 364 -19.92 9.81 1.92
N LEU A 365 -18.74 9.84 1.29
CA LEU A 365 -17.55 9.15 1.74
C LEU A 365 -16.80 9.85 2.89
N ILE A 366 -17.04 11.17 3.08
CA ILE A 366 -16.41 11.94 4.17
C ILE A 366 -16.82 11.40 5.54
N ALA A 367 -18.09 11.00 5.67
CA ALA A 367 -18.65 10.49 6.93
C ALA A 367 -18.20 9.06 7.28
N MET A 368 -17.52 8.35 6.39
CA MET A 368 -17.06 6.98 6.64
C MET A 368 -15.80 7.00 7.54
N GLU A 369 -15.90 6.38 8.72
CA GLU A 369 -14.84 6.42 9.76
C GLU A 369 -13.53 5.72 9.36
N SER A 370 -13.57 4.76 8.45
CA SER A 370 -12.35 4.09 7.98
C SER A 370 -12.54 3.57 6.55
N LEU A 371 -11.55 3.75 5.76
CA LEU A 371 -11.48 3.27 4.38
C LEU A 371 -10.22 2.44 4.17
#